data_fa5de5482f302adeda06d32d1ae302df
#
_entry.id   fa5de5482f302adeda06d32d1ae302df
#
_cell.length_a   1.000
_cell.length_b   1.000
_cell.length_c   1.000
_cell.angle_alpha   90.00
_cell.angle_beta   90.00
_cell.angle_gamma   90.00
#
_symmetry.space_group_name_H-M   'P 1'
#
loop_
_entity.id
_entity.type
_entity.pdbx_description
1 polymer ?
#
loop_
_entity_poly.entity_id
_entity_poly.type
_entity_poly.pdbx_seq_one_letter_code
_entity_poly.pdbx_strand_id
1 'polypeptide(L)'
;NRLAACFPETEVLPCGTALIRKARSVKTEIEIEMFRRSGIAHAKAYEQIPSVYRPGMTDRQLSIEIERLMRLEGCLGIFRTFGQSMEIFMGSLLAGDNATAPAPYDFALGGEGLDPSLPISVNGALLQPGQSFMVDMGGNFYGYMGDMSRVFSIGKLPEKAYVAHQVCLDIQEAVVEKAKPGAVCEDFYNLAIDIVTKAGFADNFMGATQKAKFIGHGIGLEINEMPVLAPRMKQELEPGMVFALEPKIVLLGIGPVGIENSWVVTAEGVEKLTLCKEEIVEL
;
A
#
# COMPACT_ATOMS: atom_id res chain seq x y z
N ASN A 1 18.79 14.65 28.74
CA ASN A 1 17.71 15.10 27.88
C ASN A 1 17.83 16.63 27.69
N ARG A 2 18.00 17.06 26.40
CA ARG A 2 18.19 18.50 26.07
C ARG A 2 16.99 19.35 26.52
N LEU A 3 15.77 18.84 26.41
CA LEU A 3 14.56 19.56 26.84
C LEU A 3 14.54 19.80 28.36
N ALA A 4 14.86 18.78 29.16
CA ALA A 4 14.93 18.95 30.61
C ALA A 4 16.00 19.97 31.04
N ALA A 5 17.10 20.07 30.30
CA ALA A 5 18.13 21.09 30.57
C ALA A 5 17.68 22.51 30.19
N CYS A 6 16.86 22.65 29.14
CA CYS A 6 16.30 23.95 28.72
C CYS A 6 15.12 24.41 29.60
N PHE A 7 14.41 23.47 30.20
CA PHE A 7 13.21 23.73 31.01
C PHE A 7 13.29 23.00 32.35
N PRO A 8 14.20 23.44 33.27
CA PRO A 8 14.49 22.72 34.51
C PRO A 8 13.30 22.66 35.49
N GLU A 9 12.39 23.61 35.40
CA GLU A 9 11.18 23.67 36.25
C GLU A 9 9.97 22.97 35.62
N THR A 10 10.14 22.25 34.47
CA THR A 10 9.04 21.65 33.70
C THR A 10 9.21 20.15 33.68
N GLU A 11 8.13 19.41 33.94
CA GLU A 11 8.08 17.97 33.72
C GLU A 11 8.03 17.68 32.23
N VAL A 12 8.99 16.91 31.71
CA VAL A 12 9.06 16.49 30.32
C VAL A 12 8.46 15.08 30.19
N LEU A 13 7.25 14.98 29.63
CA LEU A 13 6.56 13.71 29.40
C LEU A 13 6.87 13.17 28.00
N PRO A 14 7.22 11.88 27.85
CA PRO A 14 7.53 11.27 26.55
C PRO A 14 6.27 10.82 25.78
N CYS A 15 5.21 11.63 25.77
CA CYS A 15 3.92 11.30 25.15
C CYS A 15 3.62 12.05 23.84
N GLY A 16 4.47 12.99 23.43
CA GLY A 16 4.20 13.87 22.28
C GLY A 16 3.95 13.12 20.98
N THR A 17 4.75 12.10 20.69
CA THR A 17 4.58 11.28 19.47
C THR A 17 3.20 10.60 19.41
N ALA A 18 2.76 9.99 20.51
CA ALA A 18 1.46 9.31 20.55
C ALA A 18 0.29 10.30 20.38
N LEU A 19 0.38 11.48 21.01
CA LEU A 19 -0.64 12.53 20.88
C LEU A 19 -0.72 13.06 19.46
N ILE A 20 0.43 13.34 18.82
CA ILE A 20 0.48 13.83 17.44
C ILE A 20 -0.06 12.77 16.47
N ARG A 21 0.36 11.51 16.60
CA ARG A 21 -0.16 10.42 15.76
C ARG A 21 -1.67 10.25 15.90
N LYS A 22 -2.20 10.34 17.12
CA LYS A 22 -3.64 10.31 17.36
C LYS A 22 -4.35 11.50 16.72
N ALA A 23 -3.84 12.71 16.87
CA ALA A 23 -4.42 13.91 16.25
C ALA A 23 -4.43 13.82 14.71
N ARG A 24 -3.36 13.27 14.11
CA ARG A 24 -3.22 13.09 12.65
C ARG A 24 -4.10 11.97 12.09
N SER A 25 -4.52 10.99 12.90
CA SER A 25 -5.29 9.85 12.41
C SER A 25 -6.67 10.25 11.90
N VAL A 26 -7.29 11.29 12.48
CA VAL A 26 -8.58 11.83 12.04
C VAL A 26 -8.35 13.10 11.23
N LYS A 27 -8.73 13.07 9.96
CA LYS A 27 -8.52 14.13 8.99
C LYS A 27 -9.69 15.12 9.01
N THR A 28 -9.38 16.37 8.76
CA THR A 28 -10.38 17.43 8.50
C THR A 28 -10.96 17.27 7.10
N GLU A 29 -12.10 17.91 6.82
CA GLU A 29 -12.72 17.89 5.48
C GLU A 29 -11.78 18.46 4.38
N ILE A 30 -10.94 19.45 4.73
CA ILE A 30 -9.95 20.00 3.79
C ILE A 30 -8.89 18.95 3.42
N GLU A 31 -8.42 18.20 4.40
CA GLU A 31 -7.46 17.11 4.18
C GLU A 31 -8.09 15.98 3.35
N ILE A 32 -9.33 15.59 3.66
CA ILE A 32 -10.06 14.56 2.92
C ILE A 32 -10.24 14.97 1.45
N GLU A 33 -10.55 16.23 1.17
CA GLU A 33 -10.64 16.73 -0.21
C GLU A 33 -9.27 16.64 -0.93
N MET A 34 -8.16 16.87 -0.24
CA MET A 34 -6.82 16.67 -0.81
C MET A 34 -6.58 15.19 -1.16
N PHE A 35 -7.04 14.26 -0.32
CA PHE A 35 -6.97 12.83 -0.63
C PHE A 35 -7.82 12.45 -1.85
N ARG A 36 -9.03 12.98 -1.99
CA ARG A 36 -9.87 12.75 -3.19
C ARG A 36 -9.16 13.19 -4.47
N ARG A 37 -8.58 14.38 -4.46
CA ARG A 37 -7.78 14.89 -5.60
C ARG A 37 -6.54 14.05 -5.86
N SER A 38 -5.85 13.63 -4.81
CA SER A 38 -4.70 12.74 -4.91
C SER A 38 -5.08 11.41 -5.54
N GLY A 39 -6.18 10.81 -5.12
CA GLY A 39 -6.70 9.56 -5.69
C GLY A 39 -7.03 9.66 -7.17
N ILE A 40 -7.62 10.77 -7.62
CA ILE A 40 -7.90 11.03 -9.05
C ILE A 40 -6.59 11.13 -9.85
N ALA A 41 -5.62 11.90 -9.38
CA ALA A 41 -4.33 12.07 -10.06
C ALA A 41 -3.55 10.75 -10.11
N HIS A 42 -3.57 9.99 -9.02
CA HIS A 42 -2.94 8.68 -8.92
C HIS A 42 -3.56 7.68 -9.91
N ALA A 43 -4.89 7.55 -9.91
CA ALA A 43 -5.62 6.69 -10.84
C ALA A 43 -5.29 7.03 -12.30
N LYS A 44 -5.30 8.31 -12.64
CA LYS A 44 -4.98 8.80 -13.98
C LYS A 44 -3.55 8.45 -14.42
N ALA A 45 -2.57 8.46 -13.51
CA ALA A 45 -1.22 8.00 -13.82
C ALA A 45 -1.19 6.48 -14.09
N TYR A 46 -1.88 5.69 -13.27
CA TYR A 46 -1.89 4.22 -13.42
C TYR A 46 -2.63 3.76 -14.68
N GLU A 47 -3.69 4.44 -15.10
CA GLU A 47 -4.42 4.15 -16.34
C GLU A 47 -3.54 4.31 -17.59
N GLN A 48 -2.46 5.08 -17.50
CA GLN A 48 -1.52 5.29 -18.59
C GLN A 48 -0.41 4.23 -18.67
N ILE A 49 -0.23 3.37 -17.66
CA ILE A 49 0.85 2.37 -17.61
C ILE A 49 0.88 1.48 -18.86
N PRO A 50 -0.24 0.96 -19.40
CA PRO A 50 -0.22 0.18 -20.62
C PRO A 50 0.39 0.93 -21.83
N SER A 51 0.26 2.24 -21.88
CA SER A 51 0.77 3.06 -23.00
C SER A 51 2.28 3.22 -23.01
N VAL A 52 2.95 3.02 -21.89
CA VAL A 52 4.41 3.18 -21.74
C VAL A 52 5.16 1.87 -21.71
N TYR A 53 4.47 0.74 -21.50
CA TYR A 53 5.09 -0.56 -21.61
C TYR A 53 5.56 -0.85 -23.05
N ARG A 54 6.71 -1.51 -23.17
CA ARG A 54 7.26 -2.03 -24.43
C ARG A 54 7.79 -3.43 -24.21
N PRO A 55 7.54 -4.40 -25.10
CA PRO A 55 8.13 -5.73 -25.03
C PRO A 55 9.65 -5.67 -24.88
N GLY A 56 10.18 -6.47 -23.96
CA GLY A 56 11.62 -6.50 -23.66
C GLY A 56 12.11 -5.46 -22.66
N MET A 57 11.21 -4.70 -22.04
CA MET A 57 11.57 -3.83 -20.92
C MET A 57 11.95 -4.65 -19.68
N THR A 58 12.90 -4.11 -18.91
CA THR A 58 13.12 -4.54 -17.54
C THR A 58 12.10 -3.88 -16.59
N ASP A 59 11.91 -4.46 -15.41
CA ASP A 59 11.13 -3.88 -14.34
C ASP A 59 11.59 -2.45 -13.99
N ARG A 60 12.91 -2.22 -13.95
CA ARG A 60 13.50 -0.89 -13.74
C ARG A 60 13.09 0.12 -14.82
N GLN A 61 13.16 -0.27 -16.10
CA GLN A 61 12.79 0.63 -17.20
C GLN A 61 11.32 1.03 -17.11
N LEU A 62 10.45 0.06 -16.83
CA LEU A 62 9.02 0.35 -16.66
C LEU A 62 8.75 1.19 -15.40
N SER A 63 9.42 0.92 -14.28
CA SER A 63 9.31 1.73 -13.06
C SER A 63 9.62 3.21 -13.31
N ILE A 64 10.71 3.50 -14.05
CA ILE A 64 11.08 4.88 -14.42
C ILE A 64 9.96 5.56 -15.23
N GLU A 65 9.35 4.84 -16.18
CA GLU A 65 8.25 5.40 -16.96
C GLU A 65 7.00 5.65 -16.09
N ILE A 66 6.69 4.76 -15.15
CA ILE A 66 5.58 4.94 -14.22
C ILE A 66 5.83 6.14 -13.30
N GLU A 67 7.04 6.27 -12.75
CA GLU A 67 7.43 7.43 -11.97
C GLU A 67 7.30 8.74 -12.76
N ARG A 68 7.67 8.72 -14.05
CA ARG A 68 7.48 9.85 -14.95
C ARG A 68 6.00 10.20 -15.09
N LEU A 69 5.12 9.22 -15.28
CA LEU A 69 3.67 9.45 -15.35
C LEU A 69 3.13 10.04 -14.05
N MET A 70 3.52 9.50 -12.90
CA MET A 70 3.14 10.02 -11.59
C MET A 70 3.55 11.49 -11.42
N ARG A 71 4.77 11.84 -11.81
CA ARG A 71 5.27 13.22 -11.71
C ARG A 71 4.56 14.16 -12.67
N LEU A 72 4.16 13.72 -13.86
CA LEU A 72 3.37 14.52 -14.80
C LEU A 72 1.98 14.85 -14.26
N GLU A 73 1.41 13.95 -13.45
CA GLU A 73 0.14 14.21 -12.76
C GLU A 73 0.32 15.00 -11.43
N GLY A 74 1.54 15.46 -11.13
CA GLY A 74 1.82 16.36 -10.00
C GLY A 74 2.35 15.70 -8.74
N CYS A 75 2.72 14.41 -8.78
CA CYS A 75 3.36 13.73 -7.66
C CYS A 75 4.72 14.36 -7.34
N LEU A 76 5.01 14.58 -6.06
CA LEU A 76 6.30 15.14 -5.60
C LEU A 76 7.48 14.19 -5.76
N GLY A 77 7.23 12.89 -5.97
CA GLY A 77 8.22 11.89 -6.35
C GLY A 77 9.02 11.26 -5.22
N ILE A 78 8.62 11.52 -4.00
CA ILE A 78 9.12 10.85 -2.79
C ILE A 78 7.94 10.56 -1.87
N PHE A 79 8.06 9.57 -1.01
CA PHE A 79 7.15 9.46 0.10
C PHE A 79 7.87 9.37 1.46
N ARG A 80 7.11 9.67 2.49
CA ARG A 80 7.59 9.79 3.85
C ARG A 80 7.03 8.64 4.68
N THR A 81 7.93 7.85 5.26
CA THR A 81 7.59 6.80 6.23
C THR A 81 7.63 7.35 7.65
N PHE A 82 7.07 6.59 8.60
CA PHE A 82 7.22 6.92 10.02
C PHE A 82 8.67 6.78 10.45
N GLY A 83 9.20 7.82 11.09
CA GLY A 83 10.55 7.82 11.66
C GLY A 83 11.32 9.09 11.33
N GLN A 84 12.55 9.15 11.84
CA GLN A 84 13.43 10.30 11.65
C GLN A 84 14.14 10.19 10.30
N SER A 85 13.95 11.18 9.41
CA SER A 85 14.57 11.22 8.08
C SER A 85 14.26 10.01 7.20
N MET A 86 13.10 9.39 7.40
CA MET A 86 12.65 8.23 6.62
C MET A 86 11.91 8.70 5.36
N GLU A 87 12.67 9.18 4.40
CA GLU A 87 12.17 9.50 3.06
C GLU A 87 12.78 8.55 2.05
N ILE A 88 11.94 7.96 1.20
CA ILE A 88 12.36 7.06 0.13
C ILE A 88 11.68 7.46 -1.19
N PHE A 89 12.03 6.77 -2.29
CA PHE A 89 11.35 6.93 -3.57
C PHE A 89 9.87 6.49 -3.50
N MET A 90 9.11 6.68 -4.60
CA MET A 90 7.65 6.59 -4.60
C MET A 90 7.06 5.22 -4.25
N GLY A 91 7.83 4.15 -4.23
CA GLY A 91 7.36 2.80 -3.91
C GLY A 91 7.87 1.74 -4.85
N SER A 92 7.19 0.61 -4.94
CA SER A 92 7.71 -0.59 -5.55
C SER A 92 7.04 -0.94 -6.88
N LEU A 93 7.83 -1.48 -7.80
CA LEU A 93 7.38 -2.37 -8.86
C LEU A 93 7.99 -3.75 -8.61
N LEU A 94 7.15 -4.75 -8.43
CA LEU A 94 7.57 -6.11 -8.09
C LEU A 94 7.10 -7.07 -9.19
N ALA A 95 8.02 -7.69 -9.92
CA ALA A 95 7.73 -8.58 -11.03
C ALA A 95 8.15 -10.02 -10.71
N GLY A 96 7.28 -10.99 -11.04
CA GLY A 96 7.57 -12.41 -10.86
C GLY A 96 8.08 -12.74 -9.46
N ASP A 97 9.10 -13.58 -9.39
CA ASP A 97 9.64 -14.06 -8.12
C ASP A 97 10.43 -13.00 -7.31
N ASN A 98 10.72 -11.82 -7.88
CA ASN A 98 11.27 -10.71 -7.11
C ASN A 98 10.37 -10.31 -5.93
N ALA A 99 9.05 -10.52 -6.06
CA ALA A 99 8.10 -10.29 -4.97
C ALA A 99 8.23 -11.27 -3.79
N THR A 100 9.01 -12.34 -3.92
CA THR A 100 9.27 -13.30 -2.81
C THR A 100 10.35 -12.83 -1.86
N ALA A 101 11.18 -11.86 -2.27
CA ALA A 101 12.23 -11.31 -1.43
C ALA A 101 11.63 -10.57 -0.22
N PRO A 102 12.24 -10.72 0.98
CA PRO A 102 11.73 -10.08 2.19
C PRO A 102 11.92 -8.57 2.14
N ALA A 103 10.98 -7.83 2.76
CA ALA A 103 11.16 -6.40 3.00
C ALA A 103 12.00 -6.18 4.26
N PRO A 104 13.12 -5.46 4.21
CA PRO A 104 13.85 -5.02 5.40
C PRO A 104 13.17 -3.84 6.09
N TYR A 105 12.17 -3.26 5.45
CA TYR A 105 11.35 -2.15 5.91
C TYR A 105 9.95 -2.66 6.30
N ASP A 106 9.14 -1.79 6.88
CA ASP A 106 7.76 -2.07 7.27
C ASP A 106 6.80 -1.89 6.06
N PHE A 107 7.04 -2.70 5.02
CA PHE A 107 6.22 -2.77 3.80
C PHE A 107 5.56 -4.13 3.66
N ALA A 108 4.43 -4.18 2.95
CA ALA A 108 3.72 -5.43 2.69
C ALA A 108 4.56 -6.42 1.88
N LEU A 109 5.22 -5.96 0.82
CA LEU A 109 6.13 -6.75 -0.02
C LEU A 109 7.45 -6.00 -0.20
N GLY A 110 8.55 -6.73 -0.45
CA GLY A 110 9.89 -6.18 -0.51
C GLY A 110 10.46 -6.00 -1.93
N GLY A 111 11.08 -7.03 -2.43
CA GLY A 111 11.93 -7.00 -3.60
C GLY A 111 13.42 -6.95 -3.25
N GLU A 112 14.26 -7.44 -4.13
CA GLU A 112 15.71 -7.51 -3.91
C GLU A 112 16.40 -6.15 -4.00
N GLY A 113 15.79 -5.21 -4.78
CA GLY A 113 16.43 -3.94 -5.09
C GLY A 113 17.55 -4.06 -6.14
N LEU A 114 18.03 -2.92 -6.60
CA LEU A 114 19.14 -2.84 -7.55
C LEU A 114 20.51 -2.87 -6.87
N ASP A 115 20.57 -2.57 -5.59
CA ASP A 115 21.81 -2.48 -4.81
C ASP A 115 21.54 -2.86 -3.35
N PRO A 116 22.45 -3.59 -2.68
CA PRO A 116 22.29 -3.98 -1.28
C PRO A 116 22.11 -2.80 -0.29
N SER A 117 22.49 -1.59 -0.67
CA SER A 117 22.26 -0.39 0.16
C SER A 117 20.80 0.05 0.19
N LEU A 118 19.99 -0.38 -0.81
CA LEU A 118 18.55 -0.14 -0.88
C LEU A 118 17.84 -1.41 -1.39
N PRO A 119 17.72 -2.45 -0.54
CA PRO A 119 17.20 -3.76 -0.93
C PRO A 119 15.67 -3.77 -0.94
N ILE A 120 15.08 -3.06 -1.90
CA ILE A 120 13.64 -2.95 -2.10
C ILE A 120 13.31 -2.68 -3.57
N SER A 121 12.13 -3.12 -4.02
CA SER A 121 11.57 -2.86 -5.34
C SER A 121 12.28 -3.62 -6.46
N VAL A 122 12.41 -2.99 -7.63
CA VAL A 122 12.97 -3.56 -8.87
C VAL A 122 14.37 -4.12 -8.68
N ASN A 123 14.68 -5.23 -9.36
CA ASN A 123 16.02 -5.85 -9.36
C ASN A 123 16.71 -5.82 -10.73
N GLY A 124 16.10 -5.19 -11.74
CA GLY A 124 16.63 -5.09 -13.10
C GLY A 124 16.26 -6.27 -14.00
N ALA A 125 15.42 -7.19 -13.55
CA ALA A 125 15.01 -8.34 -14.35
C ALA A 125 14.13 -7.94 -15.54
N LEU A 126 14.20 -8.73 -16.62
CA LEU A 126 13.28 -8.60 -17.74
C LEU A 126 11.87 -9.02 -17.32
N LEU A 127 10.88 -8.24 -17.73
CA LEU A 127 9.48 -8.62 -17.60
C LEU A 127 9.18 -9.80 -18.53
N GLN A 128 8.65 -10.89 -17.98
CA GLN A 128 8.53 -12.16 -18.68
C GLN A 128 7.06 -12.50 -18.98
N PRO A 129 6.77 -13.10 -20.17
CA PRO A 129 5.44 -13.64 -20.46
C PRO A 129 4.97 -14.66 -19.40
N GLY A 130 3.70 -14.61 -19.03
CA GLY A 130 3.10 -15.49 -18.03
C GLY A 130 3.41 -15.12 -16.59
N GLN A 131 4.06 -13.97 -16.35
CA GLN A 131 4.29 -13.40 -15.03
C GLN A 131 3.44 -12.15 -14.80
N SER A 132 3.04 -11.98 -13.55
CA SER A 132 2.46 -10.73 -13.05
C SER A 132 3.53 -9.80 -12.53
N PHE A 133 3.22 -8.52 -12.57
CA PHE A 133 3.91 -7.52 -11.76
C PHE A 133 2.89 -6.62 -11.06
N MET A 134 3.24 -6.20 -9.87
CA MET A 134 2.46 -5.26 -9.06
C MET A 134 3.16 -3.92 -9.05
N VAL A 135 2.42 -2.87 -9.33
CA VAL A 135 2.84 -1.50 -9.11
C VAL A 135 2.22 -1.04 -7.80
N ASP A 136 3.06 -0.78 -6.85
CA ASP A 136 2.75 -0.43 -5.46
C ASP A 136 3.52 0.84 -5.11
N MET A 137 3.03 1.96 -5.62
CA MET A 137 3.68 3.27 -5.48
C MET A 137 2.76 4.23 -4.73
N GLY A 138 3.28 4.83 -3.67
CA GLY A 138 2.61 5.89 -2.96
C GLY A 138 2.59 7.20 -3.77
N GLY A 139 1.45 7.84 -3.84
CA GLY A 139 1.30 9.14 -4.48
C GLY A 139 1.40 10.28 -3.48
N ASN A 140 2.46 11.08 -3.53
CA ASN A 140 2.56 12.31 -2.74
C ASN A 140 2.05 13.49 -3.55
N PHE A 141 0.74 13.69 -3.52
CA PHE A 141 0.09 14.86 -4.12
C PHE A 141 -0.38 15.80 -3.01
N TYR A 142 -0.24 17.09 -3.20
CA TYR A 142 -0.70 18.11 -2.26
C TYR A 142 -0.15 17.96 -0.82
N GLY A 143 0.95 17.22 -0.64
CA GLY A 143 1.58 16.98 0.66
C GLY A 143 1.01 15.81 1.47
N TYR A 144 -0.03 15.14 1.00
CA TYR A 144 -0.60 13.94 1.61
C TYR A 144 -0.23 12.70 0.81
N MET A 145 -0.01 11.59 1.54
CA MET A 145 0.31 10.29 0.94
C MET A 145 -0.97 9.60 0.50
N GLY A 146 -1.10 9.29 -0.79
CA GLY A 146 -2.06 8.32 -1.29
C GLY A 146 -1.38 6.97 -1.49
N ASP A 147 -2.11 5.87 -1.32
CA ASP A 147 -1.58 4.53 -1.53
C ASP A 147 -2.50 3.70 -2.41
N MET A 148 -1.90 3.00 -3.37
CA MET A 148 -2.64 2.20 -4.34
C MET A 148 -1.74 1.19 -5.02
N SER A 149 -2.10 -0.09 -4.96
CA SER A 149 -1.46 -1.13 -5.78
C SER A 149 -2.38 -1.59 -6.90
N ARG A 150 -1.80 -1.87 -8.07
CA ARG A 150 -2.46 -2.52 -9.21
C ARG A 150 -1.59 -3.60 -9.81
N VAL A 151 -2.24 -4.62 -10.35
CA VAL A 151 -1.58 -5.78 -10.97
C VAL A 151 -1.69 -5.70 -12.47
N PHE A 152 -0.57 -5.94 -13.10
CA PHE A 152 -0.42 -6.09 -14.55
C PHE A 152 0.19 -7.44 -14.86
N SER A 153 0.00 -7.93 -16.08
CA SER A 153 0.64 -9.16 -16.55
C SER A 153 1.22 -9.00 -17.94
N ILE A 154 2.27 -9.76 -18.21
CA ILE A 154 2.78 -9.90 -19.57
C ILE A 154 2.11 -11.10 -20.21
N GLY A 155 1.09 -10.82 -21.05
CA GLY A 155 0.20 -11.83 -21.56
C GLY A 155 -0.62 -12.54 -20.48
N LYS A 156 -1.28 -13.63 -20.87
CA LYS A 156 -2.21 -14.37 -20.00
C LYS A 156 -1.48 -15.09 -18.86
N LEU A 157 -2.01 -14.97 -17.66
CA LEU A 157 -1.54 -15.69 -16.48
C LEU A 157 -2.18 -17.08 -16.36
N PRO A 158 -1.57 -18.00 -15.58
CA PRO A 158 -2.25 -19.19 -15.11
C PRO A 158 -3.51 -18.86 -14.30
N GLU A 159 -4.56 -19.68 -14.45
CA GLU A 159 -5.87 -19.49 -13.78
C GLU A 159 -5.74 -19.23 -12.26
N LYS A 160 -4.80 -19.92 -11.62
CA LYS A 160 -4.51 -19.75 -10.18
C LYS A 160 -4.26 -18.29 -9.80
N ALA A 161 -3.65 -17.49 -10.67
CA ALA A 161 -3.36 -16.09 -10.40
C ALA A 161 -4.64 -15.24 -10.36
N TYR A 162 -5.55 -15.47 -11.29
CA TYR A 162 -6.85 -14.78 -11.32
C TYR A 162 -7.70 -15.16 -10.10
N VAL A 163 -7.71 -16.46 -9.72
CA VAL A 163 -8.40 -16.91 -8.50
C VAL A 163 -7.81 -16.26 -7.26
N ALA A 164 -6.48 -16.21 -7.13
CA ALA A 164 -5.82 -15.57 -6.00
C ALA A 164 -6.08 -14.05 -5.95
N HIS A 165 -6.09 -13.39 -7.10
CA HIS A 165 -6.45 -11.98 -7.19
C HIS A 165 -7.90 -11.73 -6.75
N GLN A 166 -8.84 -12.58 -7.21
CA GLN A 166 -10.24 -12.49 -6.80
C GLN A 166 -10.40 -12.65 -5.29
N VAL A 167 -9.65 -13.57 -4.65
CA VAL A 167 -9.66 -13.71 -3.18
C VAL A 167 -9.25 -12.41 -2.49
N CYS A 168 -8.30 -11.65 -3.04
CA CYS A 168 -7.94 -10.34 -2.50
C CYS A 168 -9.05 -9.30 -2.68
N LEU A 169 -9.76 -9.32 -3.81
CA LEU A 169 -10.95 -8.48 -4.02
C LEU A 169 -12.07 -8.85 -3.04
N ASP A 170 -12.33 -10.13 -2.83
CA ASP A 170 -13.33 -10.64 -1.88
C ASP A 170 -13.00 -10.22 -0.44
N ILE A 171 -11.71 -10.24 -0.06
CA ILE A 171 -11.24 -9.73 1.25
C ILE A 171 -11.55 -8.24 1.36
N GLN A 172 -11.22 -7.47 0.33
CA GLN A 172 -11.45 -6.02 0.36
C GLN A 172 -12.94 -5.71 0.48
N GLU A 173 -13.79 -6.38 -0.30
CA GLU A 173 -15.25 -6.22 -0.24
C GLU A 173 -15.80 -6.56 1.15
N ALA A 174 -15.41 -7.71 1.71
CA ALA A 174 -15.86 -8.16 3.03
C ALA A 174 -15.42 -7.22 4.18
N VAL A 175 -14.22 -6.63 4.08
CA VAL A 175 -13.74 -5.64 5.05
C VAL A 175 -14.53 -4.34 4.92
N VAL A 176 -14.70 -3.84 3.70
CA VAL A 176 -15.39 -2.59 3.39
C VAL A 176 -16.88 -2.64 3.85
N GLU A 177 -17.54 -3.77 3.65
CA GLU A 177 -18.94 -3.97 4.13
C GLU A 177 -19.06 -3.79 5.66
N LYS A 178 -18.02 -4.17 6.40
CA LYS A 178 -18.00 -4.07 7.87
C LYS A 178 -17.34 -2.81 8.41
N ALA A 179 -16.59 -2.10 7.56
CA ALA A 179 -15.86 -0.90 7.95
C ALA A 179 -16.83 0.28 8.16
N LYS A 180 -16.98 0.66 9.43
CA LYS A 180 -17.82 1.78 9.89
C LYS A 180 -17.29 2.30 11.22
N PRO A 181 -17.73 3.48 11.70
CA PRO A 181 -17.36 3.97 13.02
C PRO A 181 -17.63 2.94 14.13
N GLY A 182 -16.65 2.76 15.01
CA GLY A 182 -16.70 1.78 16.11
C GLY A 182 -16.24 0.36 15.73
N ALA A 183 -15.96 0.08 14.45
CA ALA A 183 -15.42 -1.23 14.04
C ALA A 183 -13.96 -1.36 14.47
N VAL A 184 -13.57 -2.51 15.02
CA VAL A 184 -12.24 -2.77 15.58
C VAL A 184 -11.27 -3.23 14.49
N CYS A 185 -10.11 -2.63 14.42
CA CYS A 185 -9.09 -2.90 13.36
C CYS A 185 -8.61 -4.35 13.32
N GLU A 186 -8.46 -5.01 14.47
CA GLU A 186 -8.07 -6.43 14.55
C GLU A 186 -9.09 -7.35 13.87
N ASP A 187 -10.39 -7.01 13.92
CA ASP A 187 -11.44 -7.87 13.36
C ASP A 187 -11.34 -7.94 11.83
N PHE A 188 -10.88 -6.89 11.17
CA PHE A 188 -10.62 -6.89 9.73
C PHE A 188 -9.45 -7.81 9.37
N TYR A 189 -8.38 -7.77 10.14
CA TYR A 189 -7.26 -8.69 9.94
C TYR A 189 -7.70 -10.16 10.09
N ASN A 190 -8.43 -10.47 11.14
CA ASN A 190 -8.95 -11.82 11.38
C ASN A 190 -9.88 -12.28 10.26
N LEU A 191 -10.76 -11.40 9.77
CA LEU A 191 -11.65 -11.67 8.64
C LEU A 191 -10.85 -12.01 7.36
N ALA A 192 -9.80 -11.25 7.06
CA ALA A 192 -8.95 -11.51 5.91
C ALA A 192 -8.23 -12.87 6.02
N ILE A 193 -7.71 -13.20 7.20
CA ILE A 193 -7.08 -14.50 7.47
C ILE A 193 -8.07 -15.65 7.29
N ASP A 194 -9.31 -15.50 7.75
CA ASP A 194 -10.35 -16.52 7.57
C ASP A 194 -10.68 -16.76 6.09
N ILE A 195 -10.84 -15.69 5.31
CA ILE A 195 -11.15 -15.77 3.87
C ILE A 195 -9.99 -16.44 3.12
N VAL A 196 -8.76 -15.93 3.28
CA VAL A 196 -7.60 -16.46 2.55
C VAL A 196 -7.28 -17.89 2.93
N THR A 197 -7.52 -18.29 4.19
CA THR A 197 -7.33 -19.68 4.66
C THR A 197 -8.34 -20.62 4.00
N LYS A 198 -9.62 -20.24 3.96
CA LYS A 198 -10.67 -21.02 3.29
C LYS A 198 -10.41 -21.16 1.79
N ALA A 199 -9.83 -20.14 1.17
CA ALA A 199 -9.46 -20.15 -0.25
C ALA A 199 -8.16 -20.94 -0.54
N GLY A 200 -7.41 -21.38 0.48
CA GLY A 200 -6.18 -22.18 0.34
C GLY A 200 -4.93 -21.37 -0.03
N PHE A 201 -4.91 -20.05 0.22
CA PHE A 201 -3.78 -19.17 -0.08
C PHE A 201 -3.07 -18.61 1.16
N ALA A 202 -3.37 -19.14 2.36
CA ALA A 202 -2.79 -18.62 3.60
C ALA A 202 -1.26 -18.61 3.61
N ASP A 203 -0.60 -19.58 2.96
CA ASP A 203 0.86 -19.66 2.91
C ASP A 203 1.49 -18.60 2.00
N ASN A 204 0.71 -18.01 1.11
CA ASN A 204 1.14 -17.02 0.13
C ASN A 204 0.67 -15.60 0.46
N PHE A 205 -0.14 -15.45 1.53
CA PHE A 205 -0.78 -14.19 1.89
C PHE A 205 0.19 -13.24 2.59
N MET A 206 0.21 -11.99 2.12
CA MET A 206 1.05 -10.89 2.60
C MET A 206 2.55 -11.20 2.55
N GLY A 207 2.99 -11.99 1.58
CA GLY A 207 4.38 -12.39 1.36
C GLY A 207 4.59 -13.90 1.28
N ALA A 208 5.69 -14.32 0.68
CA ALA A 208 6.06 -15.73 0.52
C ALA A 208 7.07 -16.19 1.58
N THR A 209 8.23 -15.54 1.66
CA THR A 209 9.32 -15.90 2.60
C THR A 209 9.18 -15.18 3.94
N GLN A 210 8.84 -13.93 3.92
CA GLN A 210 8.49 -13.12 5.09
C GLN A 210 7.09 -12.54 4.86
N LYS A 211 6.23 -12.68 5.85
CA LYS A 211 4.84 -12.20 5.77
C LYS A 211 4.68 -10.92 6.58
N ALA A 212 4.11 -9.90 5.97
CA ALA A 212 3.62 -8.74 6.71
C ALA A 212 2.50 -9.16 7.66
N LYS A 213 2.48 -8.55 8.84
CA LYS A 213 1.50 -8.86 9.89
C LYS A 213 0.39 -7.81 9.97
N PHE A 214 0.03 -7.24 8.85
CA PHE A 214 -1.06 -6.29 8.70
C PHE A 214 -1.68 -6.47 7.31
N ILE A 215 -2.87 -5.95 7.10
CA ILE A 215 -3.56 -5.93 5.80
C ILE A 215 -3.92 -4.51 5.36
N GLY A 216 -3.49 -3.52 6.13
CA GLY A 216 -3.75 -2.11 5.87
C GLY A 216 -3.26 -1.23 6.99
N HIS A 217 -3.10 0.04 6.68
CA HIS A 217 -2.59 1.06 7.59
C HIS A 217 -3.18 2.43 7.30
N GLY A 218 -3.17 3.30 8.28
CA GLY A 218 -3.51 4.70 8.08
C GLY A 218 -2.51 5.38 7.16
N ILE A 219 -3.00 6.35 6.40
CA ILE A 219 -2.19 7.21 5.54
C ILE A 219 -2.46 8.68 5.84
N GLY A 220 -1.48 9.55 5.59
CA GLY A 220 -1.61 10.97 5.88
C GLY A 220 -0.42 11.77 5.38
N LEU A 221 0.24 12.47 6.28
CA LEU A 221 1.52 13.15 6.01
C LEU A 221 2.68 12.16 5.88
N GLU A 222 2.50 10.97 6.41
CA GLU A 222 3.38 9.80 6.27
C GLU A 222 2.59 8.65 5.65
N ILE A 223 3.28 7.72 4.98
CA ILE A 223 2.63 6.58 4.35
C ILE A 223 2.07 5.61 5.40
N ASN A 224 2.72 5.47 6.55
CA ASN A 224 2.30 4.59 7.64
C ASN A 224 1.86 5.41 8.86
N GLU A 225 0.55 5.62 8.98
CA GLU A 225 -0.08 6.28 10.14
C GLU A 225 -1.04 5.32 10.88
N MET A 226 -1.75 5.87 11.85
CA MET A 226 -2.89 5.18 12.48
C MET A 226 -4.17 5.42 11.65
N PRO A 227 -5.10 4.44 11.61
CA PRO A 227 -5.11 3.14 12.31
C PRO A 227 -4.25 2.08 11.59
N VAL A 228 -3.95 0.94 12.26
CA VAL A 228 -3.30 -0.21 11.63
C VAL A 228 -4.24 -1.42 11.68
N LEU A 229 -4.49 -2.06 10.55
CA LEU A 229 -5.34 -3.25 10.44
C LEU A 229 -4.49 -4.51 10.64
N ALA A 230 -4.23 -4.85 11.91
CA ALA A 230 -3.27 -5.87 12.31
C ALA A 230 -3.72 -6.62 13.57
N PRO A 231 -3.10 -7.79 13.89
CA PRO A 231 -3.41 -8.51 15.13
C PRO A 231 -3.18 -7.65 16.37
N ARG A 232 -4.06 -7.77 17.34
CA ARG A 232 -4.00 -7.06 18.64
C ARG A 232 -4.18 -5.55 18.55
N MET A 233 -4.57 -5.01 17.42
CA MET A 233 -4.91 -3.60 17.24
C MET A 233 -6.38 -3.37 17.63
N LYS A 234 -6.59 -2.97 18.87
CA LYS A 234 -7.93 -2.74 19.46
C LYS A 234 -8.48 -1.34 19.16
N GLN A 235 -7.79 -0.56 18.32
CA GLN A 235 -8.29 0.74 17.89
C GLN A 235 -9.56 0.56 17.08
N GLU A 236 -10.55 1.40 17.35
CA GLU A 236 -11.78 1.50 16.57
C GLU A 236 -11.63 2.53 15.46
N LEU A 237 -12.34 2.32 14.36
CA LEU A 237 -12.44 3.32 13.29
C LEU A 237 -13.29 4.52 13.76
N GLU A 238 -12.81 5.71 13.44
CA GLU A 238 -13.51 6.98 13.70
C GLU A 238 -13.77 7.72 12.36
N PRO A 239 -14.88 8.46 12.21
CA PRO A 239 -15.10 9.29 11.02
C PRO A 239 -13.91 10.23 10.76
N GLY A 240 -13.51 10.36 9.50
CA GLY A 240 -12.35 11.14 9.08
C GLY A 240 -11.02 10.38 9.12
N MET A 241 -10.96 9.16 9.64
CA MET A 241 -9.77 8.32 9.46
C MET A 241 -9.61 7.94 7.99
N VAL A 242 -8.37 7.98 7.50
CA VAL A 242 -8.02 7.55 6.14
C VAL A 242 -7.03 6.40 6.24
N PHE A 243 -7.29 5.32 5.51
CA PHE A 243 -6.46 4.11 5.54
C PHE A 243 -6.35 3.45 4.17
N ALA A 244 -5.21 2.79 3.93
CA ALA A 244 -5.01 1.84 2.84
C ALA A 244 -5.45 0.45 3.29
N LEU A 245 -6.04 -0.33 2.37
CA LEU A 245 -6.41 -1.74 2.55
C LEU A 245 -5.81 -2.53 1.39
N GLU A 246 -4.89 -3.46 1.70
CA GLU A 246 -3.92 -3.98 0.74
C GLU A 246 -3.72 -5.51 0.78
N PRO A 247 -4.77 -6.34 0.70
CA PRO A 247 -4.57 -7.78 0.64
C PRO A 247 -3.77 -8.18 -0.61
N LYS A 248 -2.65 -8.89 -0.39
CA LYS A 248 -1.71 -9.30 -1.45
C LYS A 248 -1.35 -10.79 -1.29
N ILE A 249 -1.19 -11.49 -2.41
CA ILE A 249 -0.80 -12.91 -2.48
C ILE A 249 0.40 -13.02 -3.42
N VAL A 250 1.45 -13.74 -3.01
CA VAL A 250 2.65 -13.95 -3.84
C VAL A 250 2.69 -15.41 -4.29
N LEU A 251 2.64 -15.62 -5.60
CA LEU A 251 2.64 -16.96 -6.23
C LEU A 251 4.00 -17.23 -6.87
N LEU A 252 4.72 -18.22 -6.34
CA LEU A 252 6.03 -18.63 -6.86
C LEU A 252 5.94 -19.01 -8.35
N GLY A 253 6.86 -18.51 -9.17
CA GLY A 253 6.91 -18.70 -10.62
C GLY A 253 5.94 -17.84 -11.42
N ILE A 254 5.03 -17.09 -10.75
CA ILE A 254 4.04 -16.22 -11.39
C ILE A 254 4.26 -14.76 -10.99
N GLY A 255 4.32 -14.49 -9.69
CA GLY A 255 4.49 -13.15 -9.14
C GLY A 255 3.39 -12.73 -8.17
N PRO A 256 3.33 -11.45 -7.80
CA PRO A 256 2.36 -10.90 -6.88
C PRO A 256 1.02 -10.65 -7.57
N VAL A 257 -0.07 -10.93 -6.85
CA VAL A 257 -1.44 -10.51 -7.19
C VAL A 257 -2.09 -9.92 -5.95
N GLY A 258 -3.12 -9.13 -6.13
CA GLY A 258 -3.81 -8.47 -5.05
C GLY A 258 -4.27 -7.08 -5.42
N ILE A 259 -4.71 -6.34 -4.44
CA ILE A 259 -5.29 -5.02 -4.65
C ILE A 259 -4.97 -4.12 -3.45
N GLU A 260 -4.82 -2.84 -3.71
CA GLU A 260 -4.77 -1.84 -2.66
C GLU A 260 -5.57 -0.62 -3.04
N ASN A 261 -6.39 -0.17 -2.12
CA ASN A 261 -7.14 1.07 -2.24
C ASN A 261 -7.08 1.88 -0.95
N SER A 262 -7.10 3.20 -1.12
CA SER A 262 -7.26 4.15 -0.01
C SER A 262 -8.73 4.43 0.23
N TRP A 263 -9.10 4.50 1.51
CA TRP A 263 -10.48 4.68 1.98
C TRP A 263 -10.54 5.76 3.05
N VAL A 264 -11.64 6.52 3.11
CA VAL A 264 -11.95 7.41 4.23
C VAL A 264 -13.17 6.89 4.98
N VAL A 265 -13.10 6.89 6.31
CA VAL A 265 -14.24 6.55 7.18
C VAL A 265 -15.22 7.71 7.19
N THR A 266 -16.48 7.43 6.82
CA THR A 266 -17.61 8.37 6.86
C THR A 266 -18.43 8.17 8.13
N ALA A 267 -19.55 8.89 8.26
CA ALA A 267 -20.46 8.69 9.40
C ALA A 267 -21.15 7.30 9.42
N GLU A 268 -21.30 6.66 8.25
CA GLU A 268 -22.10 5.43 8.11
C GLU A 268 -21.31 4.22 7.57
N GLY A 269 -20.11 4.44 7.04
CA GLY A 269 -19.29 3.41 6.42
C GLY A 269 -17.95 3.96 5.93
N VAL A 270 -17.53 3.62 4.72
CA VAL A 270 -16.30 4.12 4.11
C VAL A 270 -16.54 4.56 2.66
N GLU A 271 -15.76 5.55 2.20
CA GLU A 271 -15.73 6.04 0.82
C GLU A 271 -14.37 5.66 0.19
N LYS A 272 -14.38 5.09 -1.01
CA LYS A 272 -13.17 4.80 -1.78
C LYS A 272 -12.58 6.07 -2.38
N LEU A 273 -11.29 6.29 -2.16
CA LEU A 273 -10.56 7.46 -2.66
C LEU A 273 -9.79 7.18 -3.95
N THR A 274 -9.40 5.93 -4.21
CA THR A 274 -8.63 5.50 -5.38
C THR A 274 -9.55 4.82 -6.40
N LEU A 275 -9.99 5.56 -7.41
CA LEU A 275 -10.96 5.11 -8.42
C LEU A 275 -10.23 4.68 -9.70
N CYS A 276 -9.62 3.50 -9.69
CA CYS A 276 -8.91 2.89 -10.82
C CYS A 276 -9.39 1.46 -11.00
N LYS A 277 -9.29 0.91 -12.23
CA LYS A 277 -9.62 -0.49 -12.51
C LYS A 277 -8.90 -1.44 -11.55
N GLU A 278 -9.60 -2.47 -11.11
CA GLU A 278 -9.11 -3.42 -10.09
C GLU A 278 -8.74 -4.78 -10.67
N GLU A 279 -9.17 -5.09 -11.88
CA GLU A 279 -8.80 -6.32 -12.58
C GLU A 279 -7.31 -6.33 -12.95
N ILE A 280 -6.75 -7.51 -13.12
CA ILE A 280 -5.41 -7.68 -13.69
C ILE A 280 -5.43 -7.15 -15.13
N VAL A 281 -4.55 -6.22 -15.43
CA VAL A 281 -4.41 -5.62 -16.77
C VAL A 281 -3.37 -6.40 -17.57
N GLU A 282 -3.80 -7.08 -18.64
CA GLU A 282 -2.92 -7.80 -19.57
C GLU A 282 -2.27 -6.82 -20.56
N LEU A 283 -0.92 -6.92 -20.70
CA LEU A 283 -0.08 -6.11 -21.58
C LEU A 283 0.52 -6.92 -22.73
#